data_fb9a4324ebda8873f1a106a19ee6d804
#
_entry.id   fb9a4324ebda8873f1a106a19ee6d804
#
_cell.length_a   1.000
_cell.length_b   1.000
_cell.length_c   1.000
_cell.angle_alpha   90.00
_cell.angle_beta   90.00
_cell.angle_gamma   90.00
#
_symmetry.space_group_name_H-M   'P 1'
#
loop_
_entity.id
_entity.type
_entity.pdbx_description
1 polymer ?
#
loop_
_entity_poly.entity_id
_entity_poly.type
_entity_poly.pdbx_seq_one_letter_code
_entity_poly.pdbx_strand_id
1 'polypeptide(L)'
;SEKERRNLVGAEVAMIFQDPMPSLNPCYTVGFQIMEAIKVHQGGNKSTRRQRAIDLLNQVGIPDPASRLDVYPHQLSGGMSQRVMIAMAIACRPKLLIADEPTTALDVSVQAQILQLLRELQGELNMGMLFITHNLSIVRKLAHRVAVMQNGRCVEQNYAATLFASPTHP
;
A
#
# COMPACT_ATOMS: atom_id res chain seq x y z
N SER A 1 20.45 -10.93 -9.88
CA SER A 1 20.83 -11.85 -8.78
C SER A 1 19.82 -11.71 -7.61
N GLU A 2 19.84 -12.66 -6.67
CA GLU A 2 18.97 -12.62 -5.47
C GLU A 2 19.26 -11.38 -4.60
N LYS A 3 20.51 -10.97 -4.56
CA LYS A 3 20.95 -9.76 -3.86
C LYS A 3 20.38 -8.48 -4.48
N GLU A 4 20.35 -8.39 -5.80
CA GLU A 4 19.73 -7.25 -6.52
C GLU A 4 18.23 -7.22 -6.29
N ARG A 5 17.55 -8.38 -6.29
CA ARG A 5 16.12 -8.46 -5.98
C ARG A 5 15.82 -7.97 -4.56
N ARG A 6 16.62 -8.36 -3.56
CA ARG A 6 16.48 -7.88 -2.17
C ARG A 6 16.71 -6.38 -2.03
N ASN A 7 17.60 -5.81 -2.82
CA ASN A 7 17.84 -4.36 -2.82
C ASN A 7 16.71 -3.58 -3.51
N LEU A 8 16.00 -4.19 -4.45
CA LEU A 8 14.90 -3.57 -5.18
C LEU A 8 13.59 -3.66 -4.39
N VAL A 9 13.25 -4.87 -3.88
CA VAL A 9 11.99 -5.13 -3.17
C VAL A 9 12.06 -4.54 -1.77
N GLY A 10 11.09 -3.73 -1.42
CA GLY A 10 10.99 -2.99 -0.16
C GLY A 10 11.71 -1.63 -0.17
N ALA A 11 12.71 -1.42 -1.04
CA ALA A 11 13.38 -0.13 -1.19
C ALA A 11 12.81 0.71 -2.35
N GLU A 12 12.77 0.14 -3.57
CA GLU A 12 12.31 0.85 -4.77
C GLU A 12 10.90 0.40 -5.22
N VAL A 13 10.57 -0.87 -4.97
CA VAL A 13 9.27 -1.46 -5.29
C VAL A 13 8.67 -2.01 -4.01
N ALA A 14 7.48 -1.58 -3.67
CA ALA A 14 6.73 -2.08 -2.52
C ALA A 14 5.38 -2.65 -2.96
N MET A 15 4.79 -3.50 -2.12
CA MET A 15 3.51 -4.14 -2.40
C MET A 15 2.59 -4.06 -1.19
N ILE A 16 1.33 -3.78 -1.46
CA ILE A 16 0.21 -3.90 -0.53
C ILE A 16 -0.59 -5.11 -0.98
N PHE A 17 -0.75 -6.08 -0.08
CA PHE A 17 -1.50 -7.30 -0.34
C PHE A 17 -2.99 -7.12 -0.07
N GLN A 18 -3.80 -8.01 -0.63
CA GLN A 18 -5.26 -8.00 -0.54
C GLN A 18 -5.77 -8.07 0.91
N ASP A 19 -5.15 -8.89 1.75
CA ASP A 19 -5.56 -9.07 3.14
C ASP A 19 -4.44 -8.57 4.10
N PRO A 20 -4.73 -7.59 4.96
CA PRO A 20 -3.76 -7.09 5.91
C PRO A 20 -3.47 -8.06 7.06
N MET A 21 -4.41 -8.94 7.42
CA MET A 21 -4.24 -9.81 8.58
C MET A 21 -3.10 -10.83 8.43
N PRO A 22 -2.99 -11.61 7.33
CA PRO A 22 -1.84 -12.48 7.13
C PRO A 22 -0.55 -11.71 6.77
N SER A 23 -0.65 -10.46 6.35
CA SER A 23 0.51 -9.64 5.97
C SER A 23 1.23 -9.05 7.17
N LEU A 24 0.54 -8.90 8.30
CA LEU A 24 1.10 -8.46 9.58
C LEU A 24 1.39 -9.66 10.46
N ASN A 25 2.61 -9.80 10.95
CA ASN A 25 2.96 -10.89 11.86
C ASN A 25 2.30 -10.65 13.23
N PRO A 26 1.41 -11.55 13.70
CA PRO A 26 0.66 -11.35 14.94
C PRO A 26 1.53 -11.41 16.20
N CYS A 27 2.73 -11.97 16.12
CA CYS A 27 3.67 -12.11 17.25
C CYS A 27 4.50 -10.86 17.51
N TYR A 28 4.49 -9.88 16.62
CA TYR A 28 5.26 -8.65 16.74
C TYR A 28 4.37 -7.42 16.79
N THR A 29 4.80 -6.41 17.56
CA THR A 29 4.08 -5.14 17.61
C THR A 29 4.17 -4.40 16.27
N VAL A 30 3.23 -3.49 16.04
CA VAL A 30 3.19 -2.63 14.86
C VAL A 30 4.51 -1.87 14.69
N GLY A 31 4.99 -1.25 15.77
CA GLY A 31 6.24 -0.50 15.75
C GLY A 31 7.46 -1.36 15.42
N PHE A 32 7.53 -2.60 15.94
CA PHE A 32 8.61 -3.50 15.61
C PHE A 32 8.67 -3.76 14.10
N GLN A 33 7.53 -4.09 13.47
CA GLN A 33 7.45 -4.44 12.05
C GLN A 33 7.80 -3.26 11.14
N ILE A 34 7.29 -2.05 11.45
CA ILE A 34 7.65 -0.83 10.69
C ILE A 34 9.14 -0.51 10.85
N MET A 35 9.66 -0.55 12.08
CA MET A 35 11.06 -0.25 12.35
C MET A 35 12.01 -1.29 11.74
N GLU A 36 11.59 -2.54 11.60
CA GLU A 36 12.38 -3.59 10.94
C GLU A 36 12.50 -3.32 9.43
N ALA A 37 11.40 -2.96 8.77
CA ALA A 37 11.43 -2.55 7.36
C ALA A 37 12.40 -1.38 7.12
N ILE A 38 12.32 -0.35 7.97
CA ILE A 38 13.25 0.80 7.91
C ILE A 38 14.70 0.35 8.14
N LYS A 39 14.94 -0.52 9.13
CA LYS A 39 16.28 -1.00 9.48
C LYS A 39 16.95 -1.73 8.32
N VAL A 40 16.21 -2.59 7.64
CA VAL A 40 16.74 -3.43 6.56
C VAL A 40 17.20 -2.58 5.37
N HIS A 41 16.48 -1.52 5.03
CA HIS A 41 16.71 -0.75 3.81
C HIS A 41 17.39 0.61 4.03
N GLN A 42 17.21 1.23 5.19
CA GLN A 42 17.71 2.59 5.47
C GLN A 42 18.69 2.64 6.64
N GLY A 43 18.73 1.60 7.48
CA GLY A 43 19.57 1.58 8.66
C GLY A 43 19.09 2.53 9.77
N GLY A 44 20.01 3.32 10.32
CA GLY A 44 19.73 4.27 11.41
C GLY A 44 19.73 3.64 12.81
N ASN A 45 19.78 4.46 13.85
CA ASN A 45 19.67 4.01 15.24
C ASN A 45 18.21 3.77 15.66
N LYS A 46 17.99 3.13 16.81
CA LYS A 46 16.66 2.76 17.31
C LYS A 46 15.73 3.97 17.49
N SER A 47 16.26 5.09 18.00
CA SER A 47 15.48 6.30 18.26
C SER A 47 14.99 6.93 16.95
N THR A 48 15.87 7.07 15.97
CA THR A 48 15.53 7.61 14.63
C THR A 48 14.47 6.76 13.94
N ARG A 49 14.63 5.43 13.99
CA ARG A 49 13.61 4.52 13.40
C ARG A 49 12.27 4.61 14.12
N ARG A 50 12.28 4.75 15.45
CA ARG A 50 11.04 4.91 16.24
C ARG A 50 10.32 6.19 15.85
N GLN A 51 11.05 7.31 15.74
CA GLN A 51 10.46 8.57 15.31
C GLN A 51 9.89 8.46 13.89
N ARG A 52 10.65 7.88 12.96
CA ARG A 52 10.19 7.67 11.59
C ARG A 52 8.93 6.78 11.53
N ALA A 53 8.83 5.75 12.37
CA ALA A 53 7.63 4.91 12.46
C ALA A 53 6.41 5.69 12.98
N ILE A 54 6.59 6.60 13.95
CA ILE A 54 5.53 7.51 14.42
C ILE A 54 5.07 8.41 13.27
N ASP A 55 6.01 9.01 12.54
CA ASP A 55 5.70 9.91 11.42
C ASP A 55 4.93 9.17 10.31
N LEU A 56 5.30 7.93 10.00
CA LEU A 56 4.61 7.07 9.04
C LEU A 56 3.17 6.75 9.48
N LEU A 57 2.98 6.37 10.74
CA LEU A 57 1.65 6.10 11.27
C LEU A 57 0.76 7.36 11.25
N ASN A 58 1.34 8.52 11.54
CA ASN A 58 0.66 9.80 11.42
C ASN A 58 0.29 10.10 9.96
N GLN A 59 1.21 9.91 9.03
CA GLN A 59 1.01 10.14 7.58
C GLN A 59 -0.13 9.28 7.02
N VAL A 60 -0.30 8.05 7.51
CA VAL A 60 -1.44 7.20 7.10
C VAL A 60 -2.70 7.42 7.93
N GLY A 61 -2.72 8.40 8.82
CA GLY A 61 -3.89 8.80 9.61
C GLY A 61 -4.26 7.82 10.73
N ILE A 62 -3.28 7.20 11.38
CA ILE A 62 -3.48 6.42 12.61
C ILE A 62 -3.56 7.40 13.80
N PRO A 63 -4.65 7.38 14.61
CA PRO A 63 -4.74 8.20 15.80
C PRO A 63 -3.76 7.73 16.89
N ASP A 64 -3.18 8.67 17.65
CA ASP A 64 -2.22 8.42 18.72
C ASP A 64 -1.04 7.53 18.29
N PRO A 65 -0.31 7.89 17.22
CA PRO A 65 0.66 7.00 16.56
C PRO A 65 1.75 6.50 17.52
N ALA A 66 2.15 7.30 18.51
CA ALA A 66 3.17 6.91 19.48
C ALA A 66 2.74 5.72 20.36
N SER A 67 1.48 5.70 20.80
CA SER A 67 0.91 4.60 21.58
C SER A 67 0.63 3.36 20.71
N ARG A 68 0.34 3.57 19.43
CA ARG A 68 0.06 2.48 18.48
C ARG A 68 1.28 1.69 18.04
N LEU A 69 2.48 2.16 18.31
CA LEU A 69 3.70 1.37 18.06
C LEU A 69 3.77 0.10 18.91
N ASP A 70 3.21 0.14 20.11
CA ASP A 70 3.35 -0.93 21.10
C ASP A 70 2.17 -1.92 21.09
N VAL A 71 1.18 -1.72 20.19
CA VAL A 71 0.05 -2.65 20.01
C VAL A 71 0.37 -3.75 19.01
N TYR A 72 -0.35 -4.87 19.13
CA TYR A 72 -0.28 -5.99 18.21
C TYR A 72 -1.36 -5.89 17.11
N PRO A 73 -1.15 -6.53 15.95
CA PRO A 73 -2.11 -6.49 14.83
C PRO A 73 -3.54 -6.85 15.21
N HIS A 74 -3.73 -7.87 16.06
CA HIS A 74 -5.05 -8.31 16.52
C HIS A 74 -5.81 -7.30 17.39
N GLN A 75 -5.15 -6.23 17.84
CA GLN A 75 -5.76 -5.12 18.62
C GLN A 75 -6.21 -3.96 17.72
N LEU A 76 -6.04 -4.09 16.40
CA LEU A 76 -6.41 -3.08 15.42
C LEU A 76 -7.71 -3.46 14.71
N SER A 77 -8.47 -2.45 14.27
CA SER A 77 -9.54 -2.65 13.29
C SER A 77 -8.97 -3.00 11.91
N GLY A 78 -9.78 -3.59 11.02
CA GLY A 78 -9.36 -3.90 9.65
C GLY A 78 -8.80 -2.69 8.91
N GLY A 79 -9.48 -1.55 9.00
CA GLY A 79 -9.01 -0.30 8.39
C GLY A 79 -7.71 0.23 8.99
N MET A 80 -7.48 0.05 10.30
CA MET A 80 -6.21 0.40 10.94
C MET A 80 -5.09 -0.54 10.50
N SER A 81 -5.35 -1.84 10.44
CA SER A 81 -4.38 -2.84 9.94
C SER A 81 -3.97 -2.54 8.49
N GLN A 82 -4.93 -2.15 7.65
CA GLN A 82 -4.66 -1.71 6.28
C GLN A 82 -3.76 -0.48 6.24
N ARG A 83 -4.02 0.54 7.07
CA ARG A 83 -3.19 1.74 7.17
C ARG A 83 -1.77 1.41 7.65
N VAL A 84 -1.62 0.50 8.60
CA VAL A 84 -0.30 0.02 9.06
C VAL A 84 0.45 -0.68 7.91
N MET A 85 -0.22 -1.54 7.14
CA MET A 85 0.39 -2.19 5.98
C MET A 85 0.83 -1.18 4.92
N ILE A 86 0.02 -0.14 4.66
CA ILE A 86 0.40 0.99 3.79
C ILE A 86 1.63 1.70 4.35
N ALA A 87 1.66 2.03 5.66
CA ALA A 87 2.80 2.67 6.31
C ALA A 87 4.09 1.87 6.13
N MET A 88 4.03 0.55 6.28
CA MET A 88 5.17 -0.35 6.03
C MET A 88 5.61 -0.30 4.57
N ALA A 89 4.68 -0.35 3.62
CA ALA A 89 4.98 -0.32 2.19
C ALA A 89 5.67 0.99 1.77
N ILE A 90 5.24 2.14 2.31
CA ILE A 90 5.84 3.44 1.98
C ILE A 90 7.04 3.83 2.83
N ALA A 91 7.43 3.01 3.82
CA ALA A 91 8.47 3.32 4.80
C ALA A 91 9.81 3.75 4.17
N CYS A 92 10.16 3.12 3.05
CA CYS A 92 11.39 3.36 2.30
C CYS A 92 11.22 4.30 1.11
N ARG A 93 10.07 4.95 0.94
CA ARG A 93 9.73 5.84 -0.19
C ARG A 93 9.95 5.16 -1.55
N PRO A 94 9.18 4.10 -1.85
CA PRO A 94 9.36 3.35 -3.08
C PRO A 94 9.06 4.22 -4.31
N LYS A 95 9.68 3.88 -5.44
CA LYS A 95 9.39 4.48 -6.75
C LYS A 95 8.12 3.90 -7.37
N LEU A 96 7.80 2.64 -7.03
CA LEU A 96 6.62 1.92 -7.50
C LEU A 96 5.93 1.22 -6.34
N LEU A 97 4.63 1.47 -6.19
CA LEU A 97 3.74 0.76 -5.28
C LEU A 97 2.81 -0.15 -6.08
N ILE A 98 2.82 -1.43 -5.78
CA ILE A 98 1.85 -2.41 -6.29
C ILE A 98 0.76 -2.57 -5.23
N ALA A 99 -0.48 -2.24 -5.55
CA ALA A 99 -1.63 -2.38 -4.67
C ALA A 99 -2.56 -3.46 -5.22
N ASP A 100 -2.52 -4.64 -4.60
CA ASP A 100 -3.31 -5.79 -5.01
C ASP A 100 -4.59 -5.87 -4.18
N GLU A 101 -5.70 -5.48 -4.78
CA GLU A 101 -7.04 -5.40 -4.17
C GLU A 101 -7.03 -4.77 -2.76
N PRO A 102 -6.42 -3.59 -2.55
CA PRO A 102 -6.09 -3.08 -1.21
C PRO A 102 -7.31 -2.68 -0.37
N THR A 103 -8.51 -2.86 -0.87
CA THR A 103 -9.75 -2.44 -0.19
C THR A 103 -10.84 -3.49 -0.16
N THR A 104 -10.60 -4.70 -0.66
CA THR A 104 -11.64 -5.74 -0.85
C THR A 104 -12.26 -6.22 0.47
N ALA A 105 -11.49 -6.27 1.56
CA ALA A 105 -11.95 -6.71 2.87
C ALA A 105 -12.51 -5.58 3.77
N LEU A 106 -12.74 -4.39 3.22
CA LEU A 106 -13.14 -3.22 3.98
C LEU A 106 -14.58 -2.78 3.64
N ASP A 107 -15.26 -2.17 4.62
CA ASP A 107 -16.53 -1.51 4.36
C ASP A 107 -16.39 -0.29 3.43
N VAL A 108 -17.50 0.11 2.80
CA VAL A 108 -17.52 1.14 1.74
C VAL A 108 -16.93 2.48 2.20
N SER A 109 -17.16 2.86 3.47
CA SER A 109 -16.67 4.15 3.99
C SER A 109 -15.17 4.13 4.22
N VAL A 110 -14.64 3.06 4.80
CA VAL A 110 -13.19 2.85 5.00
C VAL A 110 -12.49 2.66 3.66
N GLN A 111 -13.11 1.94 2.71
CA GLN A 111 -12.60 1.81 1.34
C GLN A 111 -12.34 3.18 0.71
N ALA A 112 -13.32 4.09 0.77
CA ALA A 112 -13.17 5.44 0.21
C ALA A 112 -11.99 6.20 0.86
N GLN A 113 -11.84 6.09 2.17
CA GLN A 113 -10.72 6.71 2.89
C GLN A 113 -9.36 6.14 2.49
N ILE A 114 -9.24 4.82 2.32
CA ILE A 114 -7.99 4.18 1.88
C ILE A 114 -7.62 4.58 0.45
N LEU A 115 -8.60 4.65 -0.45
CA LEU A 115 -8.36 5.09 -1.83
C LEU A 115 -7.89 6.55 -1.90
N GLN A 116 -8.50 7.42 -1.09
CA GLN A 116 -8.07 8.82 -0.98
C GLN A 116 -6.65 8.91 -0.42
N LEU A 117 -6.34 8.18 0.66
CA LEU A 117 -5.01 8.11 1.24
C LEU A 117 -3.95 7.67 0.21
N LEU A 118 -4.22 6.60 -0.55
CA LEU A 118 -3.28 6.11 -1.57
C LEU A 118 -3.02 7.15 -2.67
N ARG A 119 -4.05 7.90 -3.06
CA ARG A 119 -3.93 8.99 -4.04
C ARG A 119 -3.08 10.15 -3.51
N GLU A 120 -3.28 10.55 -2.26
CA GLU A 120 -2.50 11.60 -1.61
C GLU A 120 -1.03 11.19 -1.50
N LEU A 121 -0.76 9.97 -1.01
CA LEU A 121 0.58 9.42 -0.91
C LEU A 121 1.28 9.29 -2.27
N GLN A 122 0.56 8.92 -3.33
CA GLN A 122 1.10 8.89 -4.69
C GLN A 122 1.63 10.26 -5.11
N GLY A 123 0.85 11.32 -4.87
CA GLY A 123 1.25 12.70 -5.19
C GLY A 123 2.41 13.18 -4.32
N GLU A 124 2.33 12.99 -3.00
CA GLU A 124 3.35 13.44 -2.06
C GLU A 124 4.72 12.77 -2.27
N LEU A 125 4.71 11.46 -2.56
CA LEU A 125 5.93 10.68 -2.75
C LEU A 125 6.40 10.64 -4.21
N ASN A 126 5.62 11.19 -5.14
CA ASN A 126 5.87 11.15 -6.58
C ASN A 126 6.19 9.74 -7.09
N MET A 127 5.41 8.76 -6.65
CA MET A 127 5.60 7.34 -6.97
C MET A 127 4.65 6.86 -8.06
N GLY A 128 5.10 5.89 -8.87
CA GLY A 128 4.21 5.12 -9.74
C GLY A 128 3.32 4.21 -8.90
N MET A 129 2.08 3.98 -9.35
CA MET A 129 1.17 3.03 -8.70
C MET A 129 0.60 2.05 -9.72
N LEU A 130 0.79 0.75 -9.48
CA LEU A 130 0.09 -0.32 -10.17
C LEU A 130 -1.05 -0.81 -9.28
N PHE A 131 -2.28 -0.46 -9.63
CA PHE A 131 -3.48 -0.80 -8.87
C PHE A 131 -4.19 -1.99 -9.52
N ILE A 132 -4.30 -3.10 -8.82
CA ILE A 132 -4.99 -4.31 -9.28
C ILE A 132 -6.35 -4.36 -8.59
N THR A 133 -7.43 -4.48 -9.36
CA THR A 133 -8.79 -4.56 -8.83
C THR A 133 -9.76 -5.08 -9.88
N HIS A 134 -10.82 -5.72 -9.43
CA HIS A 134 -11.97 -6.08 -10.25
C HIS A 134 -13.08 -5.01 -10.23
N ASN A 135 -12.93 -3.93 -9.47
CA ASN A 135 -13.95 -2.87 -9.34
C ASN A 135 -13.70 -1.74 -10.34
N LEU A 136 -14.45 -1.75 -11.44
CA LEU A 136 -14.36 -0.75 -12.50
C LEU A 136 -14.66 0.69 -12.02
N SER A 137 -15.50 0.87 -10.99
CA SER A 137 -15.78 2.19 -10.43
C SER A 137 -14.56 2.83 -9.78
N ILE A 138 -13.70 2.02 -9.16
CA ILE A 138 -12.41 2.46 -8.60
C ILE A 138 -11.47 2.82 -9.74
N VAL A 139 -11.34 1.94 -10.73
CA VAL A 139 -10.47 2.17 -11.91
C VAL A 139 -10.80 3.50 -12.58
N ARG A 140 -12.10 3.76 -12.83
CA ARG A 140 -12.57 5.00 -13.46
C ARG A 140 -12.16 6.27 -12.70
N LYS A 141 -12.06 6.19 -11.36
CA LYS A 141 -11.73 7.35 -10.50
C LYS A 141 -10.24 7.57 -10.31
N LEU A 142 -9.43 6.51 -10.38
CA LEU A 142 -8.03 6.56 -9.99
C LEU A 142 -7.05 6.38 -11.15
N ALA A 143 -7.40 5.56 -12.15
CA ALA A 143 -6.46 5.15 -13.16
C ALA A 143 -6.28 6.17 -14.27
N HIS A 144 -5.04 6.41 -14.68
CA HIS A 144 -4.71 7.14 -15.92
C HIS A 144 -4.73 6.19 -17.12
N ARG A 145 -4.19 4.99 -16.94
CA ARG A 145 -4.16 3.92 -17.95
C ARG A 145 -4.69 2.63 -17.34
N VAL A 146 -5.31 1.81 -18.15
CA VAL A 146 -5.91 0.53 -17.75
C VAL A 146 -5.42 -0.57 -18.67
N ALA A 147 -5.11 -1.71 -18.07
CA ALA A 147 -4.89 -2.97 -18.77
C ALA A 147 -5.93 -3.97 -18.28
N VAL A 148 -6.78 -4.46 -19.19
CA VAL A 148 -7.80 -5.47 -18.89
C VAL A 148 -7.18 -6.86 -19.06
N MET A 149 -7.26 -7.65 -18.00
CA MET A 149 -6.71 -9.01 -17.97
C MET A 149 -7.83 -10.04 -18.03
N GLN A 150 -7.68 -11.04 -18.90
CA GLN A 150 -8.57 -12.19 -18.98
C GLN A 150 -7.75 -13.46 -19.22
N ASN A 151 -7.96 -14.50 -18.41
CA ASN A 151 -7.27 -15.78 -18.52
C ASN A 151 -5.73 -15.66 -18.63
N GLY A 152 -5.15 -14.76 -17.81
CA GLY A 152 -3.70 -14.51 -17.78
C GLY A 152 -3.14 -13.71 -18.96
N ARG A 153 -4.00 -13.17 -19.83
CA ARG A 153 -3.59 -12.36 -20.99
C ARG A 153 -4.16 -10.95 -20.88
N CYS A 154 -3.38 -9.96 -21.30
CA CYS A 154 -3.89 -8.60 -21.49
C CYS A 154 -4.69 -8.57 -22.80
N VAL A 155 -6.02 -8.36 -22.68
CA VAL A 155 -6.95 -8.37 -23.81
C VAL A 155 -7.20 -6.97 -24.36
N GLU A 156 -7.08 -5.95 -23.53
CA GLU A 156 -7.19 -4.55 -23.92
C GLU A 156 -6.31 -3.66 -23.04
N GLN A 157 -5.70 -2.62 -23.63
CA GLN A 157 -4.93 -1.63 -22.88
C GLN A 157 -5.14 -0.25 -23.50
N ASN A 158 -5.56 0.72 -22.67
CA ASN A 158 -5.80 2.09 -23.16
C ASN A 158 -5.73 3.11 -22.02
N TYR A 159 -5.85 4.41 -22.34
CA TYR A 159 -6.16 5.42 -21.35
C TYR A 159 -7.56 5.17 -20.76
N ALA A 160 -7.72 5.41 -19.47
CA ALA A 160 -8.98 5.15 -18.77
C ALA A 160 -10.17 5.83 -19.46
N ALA A 161 -10.04 7.11 -19.81
CA ALA A 161 -11.10 7.86 -20.51
C ALA A 161 -11.53 7.18 -21.81
N THR A 162 -10.60 6.73 -22.63
CA THR A 162 -10.88 6.06 -23.91
C THR A 162 -11.53 4.69 -23.71
N LEU A 163 -10.96 3.89 -22.78
CA LEU A 163 -11.46 2.55 -22.50
C LEU A 163 -12.92 2.58 -22.00
N PHE A 164 -13.26 3.52 -21.11
CA PHE A 164 -14.62 3.65 -20.61
C PHE A 164 -15.61 4.30 -21.59
N ALA A 165 -15.13 5.06 -22.57
CA ALA A 165 -15.99 5.67 -23.61
C ALA A 165 -16.28 4.70 -24.77
N SER A 166 -15.28 3.89 -25.15
CA SER A 166 -15.37 2.99 -26.31
C SER A 166 -14.50 1.73 -26.06
N PRO A 167 -14.98 0.79 -25.24
CA PRO A 167 -14.29 -0.48 -25.03
C PRO A 167 -14.25 -1.27 -26.34
N THR A 168 -13.12 -1.93 -26.60
CA THR A 168 -12.92 -2.76 -27.79
C THR A 168 -13.12 -4.25 -27.50
N HIS A 169 -12.96 -4.66 -26.23
CA HIS A 169 -13.23 -6.03 -25.80
C HIS A 169 -14.61 -6.09 -25.10
N PRO A 170 -15.46 -7.09 -25.40
CA PRO A 170 -16.76 -7.28 -24.77
C PRO A 170 -16.68 -7.58 -23.27
#